data_98c6359480bc986bd1e3cd1bec1351c2
#
_entry.id   98c6359480bc986bd1e3cd1bec1351c2
#
_cell.length_a   1.000
_cell.length_b   1.000
_cell.length_c   1.000
_cell.angle_alpha   90.00
_cell.angle_beta   90.00
_cell.angle_gamma   90.00
#
_symmetry.space_group_name_H-M   'P 1'
#
loop_
_entity.id
_entity.type
_entity.pdbx_description
1 polymer ?
#
loop_
_entity_poly.entity_id
_entity_poly.type
_entity_poly.pdbx_seq_one_letter_code
_entity_poly.pdbx_strand_id
1 'polypeptide(L)'
;RGFGAPGKTRLEKRYRILPRGPAVVITCATFPQWNGYPAVMANLATGNPVILKPHPNAILPVALFVRSARGLLAEAGFDPNLLTLVADDRDHPVTQQLLRHPDTAIIDFTGSARFGSWIEDNCRSAQVYTETAGCNSVLLESTDDLAITAQAVAHSLCQASAQMCTSVQNIYVPAAGIRAGGETVSFDAVCAALRDAVDAHLADPGNAAFLCGALVNDD
;
A
#
# COMPACT_ATOMS: atom_id res chain seq x y z
N ARG A 1 -22.83 -16.62 19.24
CA ARG A 1 -22.79 -16.56 20.72
C ARG A 1 -24.20 -16.25 21.24
N GLY A 2 -24.65 -16.95 22.28
CA GLY A 2 -25.96 -16.72 22.90
C GLY A 2 -25.87 -15.64 23.99
N PHE A 3 -26.87 -14.76 24.03
CA PHE A 3 -27.02 -13.76 25.07
C PHE A 3 -28.36 -13.96 25.78
N GLY A 4 -28.37 -13.88 27.09
CA GLY A 4 -29.59 -13.94 27.90
C GLY A 4 -29.30 -14.30 29.36
N ALA A 5 -30.22 -13.89 30.25
CA ALA A 5 -30.18 -14.35 31.63
C ALA A 5 -30.57 -15.85 31.74
N PRO A 6 -29.99 -16.63 32.67
CA PRO A 6 -30.31 -18.02 32.83
C PRO A 6 -31.84 -18.21 32.98
N GLY A 7 -32.43 -18.98 32.05
CA GLY A 7 -33.81 -19.44 32.11
C GLY A 7 -34.92 -18.59 31.53
N LYS A 8 -34.63 -17.41 30.91
CA LYS A 8 -35.72 -16.55 30.43
C LYS A 8 -35.72 -16.16 28.96
N THR A 9 -34.56 -15.87 28.35
CA THR A 9 -34.51 -15.52 26.91
C THR A 9 -33.14 -15.89 26.32
N ARG A 10 -33.16 -16.60 25.21
CA ARG A 10 -31.94 -16.98 24.46
C ARG A 10 -31.96 -16.26 23.11
N LEU A 11 -30.94 -15.46 22.84
CA LEU A 11 -30.71 -14.83 21.56
C LEU A 11 -29.59 -15.57 20.81
N GLU A 12 -29.90 -16.07 19.63
CA GLU A 12 -28.91 -16.63 18.71
C GLU A 12 -28.65 -15.62 17.59
N LYS A 13 -27.38 -15.23 17.40
CA LYS A 13 -26.96 -14.37 16.31
C LYS A 13 -26.19 -15.20 15.28
N ARG A 14 -26.59 -15.07 14.02
CA ARG A 14 -25.88 -15.65 12.88
C ARG A 14 -25.41 -14.54 11.97
N TYR A 15 -24.14 -14.56 11.63
CA TYR A 15 -23.54 -13.67 10.64
C TYR A 15 -23.31 -14.46 9.36
N ARG A 16 -23.76 -13.92 8.24
CA ARG A 16 -23.52 -14.47 6.92
C ARG A 16 -22.86 -13.41 6.05
N ILE A 17 -21.69 -13.73 5.50
CA ILE A 17 -21.03 -12.92 4.50
C ILE A 17 -21.68 -13.22 3.15
N LEU A 18 -22.09 -12.18 2.44
CA LEU A 18 -22.65 -12.26 1.10
C LEU A 18 -21.71 -11.54 0.13
N PRO A 19 -21.34 -12.17 -1.01
CA PRO A 19 -20.55 -11.52 -2.03
C PRO A 19 -21.31 -10.33 -2.62
N ARG A 20 -20.57 -9.29 -3.01
CA ARG A 20 -21.13 -8.10 -3.65
C ARG A 20 -21.10 -8.21 -5.17
N GLY A 21 -20.13 -8.95 -5.73
CA GLY A 21 -19.89 -9.09 -7.15
C GLY A 21 -18.41 -8.90 -7.52
N PRO A 22 -18.10 -8.75 -8.81
CA PRO A 22 -16.74 -8.61 -9.28
C PRO A 22 -15.98 -7.43 -8.63
N ALA A 23 -14.77 -7.71 -8.16
CA ALA A 23 -13.85 -6.72 -7.63
C ALA A 23 -12.75 -6.41 -8.65
N VAL A 24 -12.48 -5.14 -8.89
CA VAL A 24 -11.31 -4.69 -9.64
C VAL A 24 -10.26 -4.23 -8.64
N VAL A 25 -9.13 -4.94 -8.61
CA VAL A 25 -7.98 -4.61 -7.75
C VAL A 25 -6.88 -4.03 -8.62
N ILE A 26 -6.46 -2.80 -8.32
CA ILE A 26 -5.42 -2.09 -9.07
C ILE A 26 -4.19 -1.93 -8.19
N THR A 27 -3.06 -2.46 -8.64
CA THR A 27 -1.82 -2.41 -7.89
C THR A 27 -0.89 -1.31 -8.36
N CYS A 28 -0.12 -0.75 -7.44
CA CYS A 28 0.90 0.26 -7.75
C CYS A 28 2.14 -0.35 -8.44
N ALA A 29 3.04 0.51 -8.91
CA ALA A 29 4.29 0.08 -9.56
C ALA A 29 5.35 -0.40 -8.56
N THR A 30 5.46 0.26 -7.42
CA THR A 30 6.57 0.08 -6.46
C THR A 30 6.45 -1.19 -5.63
N PHE A 31 5.24 -1.52 -5.14
CA PHE A 31 4.96 -2.69 -4.32
C PHE A 31 3.73 -3.45 -4.83
N PRO A 32 3.72 -3.92 -6.08
CA PRO A 32 2.52 -4.43 -6.74
C PRO A 32 1.94 -5.66 -6.05
N GLN A 33 2.77 -6.50 -5.47
CA GLN A 33 2.33 -7.71 -4.77
C GLN A 33 1.79 -7.37 -3.38
N TRP A 34 2.53 -6.57 -2.60
CA TRP A 34 2.14 -6.18 -1.26
C TRP A 34 0.78 -5.46 -1.21
N ASN A 35 0.53 -4.54 -2.15
CA ASN A 35 -0.74 -3.84 -2.23
C ASN A 35 -1.86 -4.69 -2.86
N GLY A 36 -1.52 -5.67 -3.71
CA GLY A 36 -2.51 -6.52 -4.36
C GLY A 36 -3.02 -7.68 -3.50
N TYR A 37 -2.14 -8.36 -2.76
CA TYR A 37 -2.50 -9.59 -2.03
C TYR A 37 -3.63 -9.41 -1.02
N PRO A 38 -3.60 -8.42 -0.11
CA PRO A 38 -4.67 -8.27 0.87
C PRO A 38 -6.03 -8.10 0.22
N ALA A 39 -6.13 -7.26 -0.81
CA ALA A 39 -7.35 -7.01 -1.54
C ALA A 39 -7.85 -8.25 -2.29
N VAL A 40 -6.96 -8.97 -3.00
CA VAL A 40 -7.31 -10.22 -3.69
C VAL A 40 -7.81 -11.25 -2.71
N MET A 41 -7.08 -11.49 -1.61
CA MET A 41 -7.46 -12.52 -0.63
C MET A 41 -8.74 -12.17 0.11
N ALA A 42 -8.95 -10.92 0.50
CA ALA A 42 -10.17 -10.48 1.14
C ALA A 42 -11.40 -10.66 0.24
N ASN A 43 -11.28 -10.32 -1.04
CA ASN A 43 -12.35 -10.48 -2.00
C ASN A 43 -12.66 -11.95 -2.26
N LEU A 44 -11.68 -12.79 -2.54
CA LEU A 44 -11.89 -14.24 -2.74
C LEU A 44 -12.48 -14.91 -1.49
N ALA A 45 -11.98 -14.60 -0.29
CA ALA A 45 -12.47 -15.14 0.96
C ALA A 45 -13.93 -14.74 1.27
N THR A 46 -14.40 -13.64 0.71
CA THR A 46 -15.78 -13.15 0.84
C THR A 46 -16.67 -13.52 -0.36
N GLY A 47 -16.16 -14.33 -1.29
CA GLY A 47 -16.90 -14.87 -2.42
C GLY A 47 -17.00 -13.93 -3.64
N ASN A 48 -16.17 -12.89 -3.70
CA ASN A 48 -16.12 -11.96 -4.82
C ASN A 48 -15.05 -12.41 -5.82
N PRO A 49 -15.35 -12.60 -7.12
CA PRO A 49 -14.33 -12.81 -8.14
C PRO A 49 -13.50 -11.53 -8.34
N VAL A 50 -12.23 -11.69 -8.69
CA VAL A 50 -11.26 -10.60 -8.77
C VAL A 50 -10.70 -10.45 -10.17
N ILE A 51 -10.74 -9.24 -10.69
CA ILE A 51 -9.97 -8.78 -11.84
C ILE A 51 -8.78 -7.99 -11.29
N LEU A 52 -7.58 -8.56 -11.40
CA LEU A 52 -6.35 -7.92 -10.95
C LEU A 52 -5.70 -7.16 -12.08
N LYS A 53 -5.57 -5.84 -11.91
CA LYS A 53 -5.01 -4.93 -12.90
C LYS A 53 -3.69 -4.35 -12.38
N PRO A 54 -2.53 -4.81 -12.87
CA PRO A 54 -1.23 -4.27 -12.49
C PRO A 54 -0.98 -2.89 -13.08
N HIS A 55 -0.06 -2.14 -12.47
CA HIS A 55 0.55 -1.00 -13.13
C HIS A 55 1.33 -1.46 -14.38
N PRO A 56 1.33 -0.70 -15.50
CA PRO A 56 2.03 -1.10 -16.73
C PRO A 56 3.52 -1.45 -16.54
N ASN A 57 4.21 -0.77 -15.61
CA ASN A 57 5.63 -1.04 -15.33
C ASN A 57 5.86 -2.22 -14.36
N ALA A 58 4.80 -2.89 -13.87
CA ALA A 58 4.91 -3.96 -12.88
C ALA A 58 4.02 -5.17 -13.22
N ILE A 59 3.86 -5.50 -14.50
CA ILE A 59 2.99 -6.58 -14.97
C ILE A 59 3.52 -7.95 -14.58
N LEU A 60 4.82 -8.22 -14.80
CA LEU A 60 5.39 -9.55 -14.66
C LEU A 60 5.20 -10.17 -13.27
N PRO A 61 5.55 -9.50 -12.15
CA PRO A 61 5.39 -10.08 -10.82
C PRO A 61 3.94 -10.41 -10.50
N VAL A 62 3.00 -9.56 -10.93
CA VAL A 62 1.56 -9.77 -10.73
C VAL A 62 1.03 -10.91 -11.61
N ALA A 63 1.50 -11.04 -12.85
CA ALA A 63 1.14 -12.13 -13.73
C ALA A 63 1.62 -13.49 -13.20
N LEU A 64 2.83 -13.56 -12.64
CA LEU A 64 3.35 -14.76 -11.99
C LEU A 64 2.49 -15.16 -10.79
N PHE A 65 2.09 -14.19 -9.96
CA PHE A 65 1.16 -14.44 -8.85
C PHE A 65 -0.17 -14.98 -9.34
N VAL A 66 -0.82 -14.33 -10.31
CA VAL A 66 -2.11 -14.78 -10.84
C VAL A 66 -2.01 -16.17 -11.42
N ARG A 67 -0.95 -16.49 -12.17
CA ARG A 67 -0.71 -17.83 -12.72
C ARG A 67 -0.65 -18.88 -11.61
N SER A 68 0.12 -18.64 -10.55
CA SER A 68 0.27 -19.55 -9.42
C SER A 68 -1.04 -19.72 -8.65
N ALA A 69 -1.72 -18.61 -8.35
CA ALA A 69 -3.00 -18.63 -7.64
C ALA A 69 -4.11 -19.36 -8.41
N ARG A 70 -4.18 -19.18 -9.73
CA ARG A 70 -5.12 -19.91 -10.60
C ARG A 70 -4.84 -21.42 -10.61
N GLY A 71 -3.56 -21.82 -10.60
CA GLY A 71 -3.18 -23.23 -10.45
C GLY A 71 -3.69 -23.83 -9.14
N LEU A 72 -3.46 -23.14 -8.02
CA LEU A 72 -3.92 -23.58 -6.69
C LEU A 72 -5.45 -23.62 -6.59
N LEU A 73 -6.16 -22.66 -7.19
CA LEU A 73 -7.63 -22.69 -7.24
C LEU A 73 -8.13 -23.93 -7.97
N ALA A 74 -7.55 -24.24 -9.14
CA ALA A 74 -7.92 -25.43 -9.91
C ALA A 74 -7.62 -26.73 -9.16
N GLU A 75 -6.46 -26.86 -8.52
CA GLU A 75 -6.08 -28.01 -7.69
C GLU A 75 -7.02 -28.20 -6.50
N ALA A 76 -7.52 -27.10 -5.93
CA ALA A 76 -8.49 -27.11 -4.83
C ALA A 76 -9.95 -27.31 -5.28
N GLY A 77 -10.20 -27.47 -6.60
CA GLY A 77 -11.55 -27.70 -7.17
C GLY A 77 -12.38 -26.41 -7.34
N PHE A 78 -11.78 -25.24 -7.26
CA PHE A 78 -12.43 -23.97 -7.55
C PHE A 78 -12.25 -23.58 -9.03
N ASP A 79 -13.15 -22.72 -9.53
CA ASP A 79 -12.99 -22.12 -10.86
C ASP A 79 -11.76 -21.18 -10.87
N PRO A 80 -10.74 -21.44 -11.69
CA PRO A 80 -9.59 -20.54 -11.81
C PRO A 80 -9.96 -19.12 -12.27
N ASN A 81 -11.11 -18.92 -12.91
CA ASN A 81 -11.59 -17.62 -13.35
C ASN A 81 -12.10 -16.73 -12.21
N LEU A 82 -12.16 -17.24 -10.98
CA LEU A 82 -12.34 -16.40 -9.78
C LEU A 82 -11.25 -15.35 -9.62
N LEU A 83 -10.07 -15.58 -10.22
CA LEU A 83 -8.99 -14.60 -10.29
C LEU A 83 -8.51 -14.47 -11.74
N THR A 84 -8.64 -13.28 -12.31
CA THR A 84 -8.20 -12.96 -13.68
C THR A 84 -7.23 -11.80 -13.69
N LEU A 85 -6.40 -11.70 -14.72
CA LEU A 85 -5.47 -10.61 -14.94
C LEU A 85 -5.92 -9.80 -16.16
N VAL A 86 -5.93 -8.48 -16.02
CA VAL A 86 -6.05 -7.54 -17.14
C VAL A 86 -4.85 -6.61 -17.14
N ALA A 87 -3.98 -6.75 -18.10
CA ALA A 87 -2.85 -5.86 -18.34
C ALA A 87 -3.17 -4.85 -19.45
N ASP A 88 -2.62 -3.66 -19.30
CA ASP A 88 -2.67 -2.60 -20.30
C ASP A 88 -1.30 -1.93 -20.44
N ASP A 89 -1.20 -0.98 -21.35
CA ASP A 89 -0.07 -0.07 -21.50
C ASP A 89 -0.53 1.39 -21.40
N ARG A 90 0.41 2.32 -21.44
CA ARG A 90 0.11 3.78 -21.32
C ARG A 90 -0.66 4.30 -22.56
N ASP A 91 -0.47 3.70 -23.72
CA ASP A 91 -1.07 4.13 -24.98
C ASP A 91 -2.51 3.59 -25.14
N HIS A 92 -2.79 2.43 -24.52
CA HIS A 92 -4.09 1.76 -24.58
C HIS A 92 -4.64 1.44 -23.18
N PRO A 93 -4.92 2.47 -22.36
CA PRO A 93 -5.37 2.25 -20.97
C PRO A 93 -6.81 1.73 -20.92
N VAL A 94 -7.03 0.61 -20.24
CA VAL A 94 -8.37 0.01 -20.05
C VAL A 94 -8.95 0.25 -18.67
N THR A 95 -8.18 0.84 -17.75
CA THR A 95 -8.55 0.98 -16.34
C THR A 95 -9.90 1.67 -16.14
N GLN A 96 -10.11 2.84 -16.76
CA GLN A 96 -11.37 3.58 -16.62
C GLN A 96 -12.59 2.82 -17.16
N GLN A 97 -12.40 2.03 -18.22
CA GLN A 97 -13.45 1.19 -18.78
C GLN A 97 -13.86 0.09 -17.79
N LEU A 98 -12.89 -0.59 -17.18
CA LEU A 98 -13.13 -1.59 -16.14
C LEU A 98 -13.87 -1.00 -14.94
N LEU A 99 -13.43 0.16 -14.46
CA LEU A 99 -13.98 0.79 -13.25
C LEU A 99 -15.41 1.31 -13.45
N ARG A 100 -15.75 1.72 -14.65
CA ARG A 100 -17.11 2.18 -15.03
C ARG A 100 -18.04 1.08 -15.47
N HIS A 101 -17.55 -0.17 -15.54
CA HIS A 101 -18.42 -1.28 -15.93
C HIS A 101 -19.54 -1.46 -14.90
N PRO A 102 -20.80 -1.64 -15.34
CA PRO A 102 -21.94 -1.72 -14.41
C PRO A 102 -21.86 -2.88 -13.43
N ASP A 103 -21.17 -3.95 -13.79
CA ASP A 103 -20.98 -5.13 -12.92
C ASP A 103 -19.82 -4.97 -11.95
N THR A 104 -18.99 -3.93 -12.05
CA THR A 104 -17.92 -3.68 -11.09
C THR A 104 -18.52 -3.28 -9.75
N ALA A 105 -18.47 -4.19 -8.78
CA ALA A 105 -19.09 -4.02 -7.48
C ALA A 105 -18.14 -3.48 -6.41
N ILE A 106 -16.84 -3.76 -6.55
CA ILE A 106 -15.80 -3.35 -5.62
C ILE A 106 -14.61 -2.81 -6.43
N ILE A 107 -14.03 -1.72 -5.97
CA ILE A 107 -12.79 -1.15 -6.48
C ILE A 107 -11.82 -1.03 -5.32
N ASP A 108 -10.64 -1.64 -5.45
CA ASP A 108 -9.53 -1.51 -4.53
C ASP A 108 -8.33 -0.95 -5.30
N PHE A 109 -7.92 0.25 -4.96
CA PHE A 109 -6.92 1.00 -5.71
C PHE A 109 -5.78 1.45 -4.82
N THR A 110 -4.55 1.15 -5.23
CA THR A 110 -3.33 1.74 -4.67
C THR A 110 -2.57 2.49 -5.76
N GLY A 111 -2.28 3.76 -5.53
CA GLY A 111 -1.55 4.57 -6.51
C GLY A 111 -1.56 6.08 -6.24
N SER A 112 -1.62 6.88 -7.31
CA SER A 112 -1.57 8.34 -7.19
C SER A 112 -2.85 8.93 -6.59
N ALA A 113 -2.69 9.98 -5.76
CA ALA A 113 -3.82 10.71 -5.18
C ALA A 113 -4.77 11.26 -6.26
N ARG A 114 -4.23 11.76 -7.38
CA ARG A 114 -5.04 12.28 -8.49
C ARG A 114 -5.99 11.24 -9.07
N PHE A 115 -5.51 10.01 -9.28
CA PHE A 115 -6.37 8.96 -9.84
C PHE A 115 -7.30 8.38 -8.77
N GLY A 116 -6.87 8.28 -7.52
CA GLY A 116 -7.73 7.89 -6.40
C GLY A 116 -8.94 8.82 -6.26
N SER A 117 -8.72 10.13 -6.23
CA SER A 117 -9.81 11.12 -6.20
C SER A 117 -10.73 11.01 -7.42
N TRP A 118 -10.17 10.77 -8.62
CA TRP A 118 -10.98 10.53 -9.79
C TRP A 118 -11.89 9.31 -9.64
N ILE A 119 -11.39 8.20 -9.05
CA ILE A 119 -12.20 7.00 -8.77
C ILE A 119 -13.35 7.33 -7.82
N GLU A 120 -13.06 8.00 -6.71
CA GLU A 120 -14.06 8.41 -5.70
C GLU A 120 -15.17 9.28 -6.29
N ASP A 121 -14.82 10.16 -7.20
CA ASP A 121 -15.78 11.05 -7.85
C ASP A 121 -16.62 10.36 -8.95
N ASN A 122 -16.05 9.37 -9.66
CA ASN A 122 -16.65 8.83 -10.89
C ASN A 122 -17.19 7.41 -10.75
N CYS A 123 -16.87 6.67 -9.68
CA CYS A 123 -17.22 5.25 -9.54
C CYS A 123 -18.15 4.99 -8.34
N ARG A 124 -19.13 5.84 -8.12
CA ARG A 124 -20.01 5.83 -6.93
C ARG A 124 -20.97 4.64 -6.85
N SER A 125 -21.13 3.87 -7.92
CA SER A 125 -21.92 2.63 -7.94
C SER A 125 -21.22 1.46 -7.27
N ALA A 126 -19.89 1.48 -7.21
CA ALA A 126 -19.07 0.46 -6.58
C ALA A 126 -18.73 0.83 -5.13
N GLN A 127 -18.37 -0.17 -4.33
CA GLN A 127 -17.71 0.05 -3.05
C GLN A 127 -16.23 0.35 -3.33
N VAL A 128 -15.81 1.56 -3.03
CA VAL A 128 -14.46 2.06 -3.35
C VAL A 128 -13.57 2.04 -2.11
N TYR A 129 -12.36 1.54 -2.26
CA TYR A 129 -11.25 1.62 -1.33
C TYR A 129 -10.06 2.20 -2.07
N THR A 130 -9.55 3.34 -1.60
CA THR A 130 -8.39 4.00 -2.19
C THR A 130 -7.27 4.12 -1.16
N GLU A 131 -6.09 3.69 -1.53
CA GLU A 131 -4.84 3.90 -0.82
C GLU A 131 -3.92 4.74 -1.71
N THR A 132 -3.67 5.97 -1.31
CA THR A 132 -2.94 6.92 -2.15
C THR A 132 -1.68 7.43 -1.46
N ALA A 133 -0.74 7.92 -2.27
CA ALA A 133 0.46 8.59 -1.78
C ALA A 133 0.10 9.81 -0.94
N GLY A 134 0.85 10.03 0.14
CA GLY A 134 0.70 11.18 1.03
C GLY A 134 1.99 11.97 1.16
N CYS A 135 1.90 13.16 1.77
CA CYS A 135 3.04 13.93 2.27
C CYS A 135 3.32 13.53 3.72
N ASN A 136 4.05 12.43 3.92
CA ASN A 136 4.29 11.90 5.25
C ASN A 136 5.23 12.81 6.04
N SER A 137 4.92 13.03 7.30
CA SER A 137 5.65 13.97 8.15
C SER A 137 6.09 13.30 9.45
N VAL A 138 7.29 13.63 9.89
CA VAL A 138 7.82 13.30 11.21
C VAL A 138 7.85 14.59 12.04
N LEU A 139 7.26 14.56 13.23
CA LEU A 139 7.39 15.60 14.24
C LEU A 139 8.42 15.12 15.25
N LEU A 140 9.60 15.69 15.26
CA LEU A 140 10.70 15.32 16.14
C LEU A 140 10.83 16.36 17.26
N GLU A 141 10.17 16.13 18.38
CA GLU A 141 10.18 17.01 19.56
C GLU A 141 11.21 16.57 20.61
N SER A 142 11.38 15.25 20.77
CA SER A 142 12.37 14.66 21.67
C SER A 142 12.71 13.23 21.26
N THR A 143 13.86 12.73 21.72
CA THR A 143 14.26 11.33 21.55
C THR A 143 15.22 10.94 22.69
N ASP A 144 15.28 9.65 22.98
CA ASP A 144 16.28 9.11 23.91
C ASP A 144 17.67 9.05 23.28
N ASP A 145 17.73 8.75 21.97
CA ASP A 145 18.98 8.66 21.19
C ASP A 145 18.79 9.28 19.80
N LEU A 146 19.46 10.42 19.56
CA LEU A 146 19.37 11.13 18.28
C LEU A 146 20.02 10.34 17.14
N ALA A 147 21.10 9.61 17.40
CA ALA A 147 21.81 8.87 16.36
C ALA A 147 20.94 7.71 15.86
N ILE A 148 20.33 6.94 16.75
CA ILE A 148 19.40 5.86 16.37
C ILE A 148 18.18 6.42 15.64
N THR A 149 17.61 7.53 16.10
CA THR A 149 16.46 8.17 15.47
C THR A 149 16.81 8.67 14.08
N ALA A 150 17.96 9.33 13.92
CA ALA A 150 18.43 9.82 12.63
C ALA A 150 18.67 8.68 11.64
N GLN A 151 19.25 7.56 12.06
CA GLN A 151 19.43 6.37 11.24
C GLN A 151 18.09 5.76 10.80
N ALA A 152 17.11 5.66 11.69
CA ALA A 152 15.78 5.13 11.36
C ALA A 152 15.04 6.01 10.34
N VAL A 153 15.11 7.33 10.50
CA VAL A 153 14.54 8.31 9.57
C VAL A 153 15.26 8.26 8.22
N ALA A 154 16.60 8.23 8.21
CA ALA A 154 17.40 8.12 6.99
C ALA A 154 17.10 6.81 6.23
N HIS A 155 16.98 5.69 6.93
CA HIS A 155 16.60 4.41 6.31
C HIS A 155 15.22 4.51 5.63
N SER A 156 14.22 5.04 6.33
CA SER A 156 12.87 5.24 5.77
C SER A 156 12.86 6.19 4.57
N LEU A 157 13.70 7.21 4.59
CA LEU A 157 13.83 8.18 3.49
C LEU A 157 14.49 7.55 2.25
N CYS A 158 15.58 6.79 2.44
CA CYS A 158 16.35 6.21 1.34
C CYS A 158 15.70 4.98 0.74
N GLN A 159 14.91 4.24 1.53
CA GLN A 159 14.32 2.96 1.10
C GLN A 159 13.48 3.13 -0.17
N ALA A 160 13.75 2.27 -1.15
CA ALA A 160 13.11 2.27 -2.48
C ALA A 160 13.18 3.64 -3.18
N SER A 161 14.28 4.40 -3.00
CA SER A 161 14.46 5.75 -3.55
C SER A 161 13.31 6.72 -3.22
N ALA A 162 12.80 6.65 -1.99
CA ALA A 162 11.65 7.43 -1.52
C ALA A 162 10.34 7.22 -2.32
N GLN A 163 10.23 6.13 -3.09
CA GLN A 163 9.06 5.82 -3.93
C GLN A 163 7.92 5.13 -3.16
N MET A 164 8.06 4.92 -1.85
CA MET A 164 7.00 4.33 -1.03
C MET A 164 5.96 5.39 -0.64
N CYS A 165 4.69 4.97 -0.57
CA CYS A 165 3.60 5.80 -0.04
C CYS A 165 3.83 6.24 1.41
N THR A 166 4.67 5.51 2.16
CA THR A 166 5.04 5.77 3.55
C THR A 166 6.37 6.51 3.72
N SER A 167 7.09 6.83 2.63
CA SER A 167 8.37 7.55 2.71
C SER A 167 8.21 8.91 3.37
N VAL A 168 9.14 9.25 4.26
CA VAL A 168 9.17 10.55 4.95
C VAL A 168 9.43 11.66 3.93
N GLN A 169 8.56 12.67 3.90
CA GLN A 169 8.65 13.81 2.99
C GLN A 169 9.06 15.09 3.74
N ASN A 170 8.61 15.23 4.98
CA ASN A 170 8.86 16.39 5.81
C ASN A 170 9.29 15.97 7.20
N ILE A 171 10.27 16.67 7.76
CA ILE A 171 10.69 16.50 9.15
C ILE A 171 10.60 17.86 9.83
N TYR A 172 9.71 17.96 10.82
CA TYR A 172 9.51 19.19 11.58
C TYR A 172 10.26 19.06 12.91
N VAL A 173 11.14 20.02 13.16
CA VAL A 173 11.96 20.12 14.36
C VAL A 173 11.73 21.49 14.98
N PRO A 174 11.53 21.62 16.30
CA PRO A 174 11.42 22.92 16.98
C PRO A 174 12.65 23.80 16.71
N ALA A 175 12.45 25.08 16.43
CA ALA A 175 13.54 26.04 16.19
C ALA A 175 14.49 26.17 17.37
N ALA A 176 13.99 25.95 18.60
CA ALA A 176 14.80 25.95 19.82
C ALA A 176 15.63 24.66 19.99
N GLY A 177 15.50 23.69 19.08
CA GLY A 177 16.09 22.36 19.22
C GLY A 177 15.19 21.39 19.97
N ILE A 178 15.73 20.21 20.26
CA ILE A 178 15.01 19.10 20.89
C ILE A 178 15.71 18.62 22.17
N ARG A 179 15.02 17.82 22.96
CA ARG A 179 15.66 17.05 24.03
C ARG A 179 16.08 15.69 23.50
N ALA A 180 17.39 15.36 23.65
CA ALA A 180 17.94 14.06 23.28
C ALA A 180 18.81 13.51 24.41
N GLY A 181 18.51 12.32 24.93
CA GLY A 181 19.24 11.70 26.02
C GLY A 181 19.31 12.54 27.33
N GLY A 182 18.30 13.41 27.51
CA GLY A 182 18.27 14.33 28.67
C GLY A 182 18.94 15.69 28.42
N GLU A 183 19.65 15.88 27.33
CA GLU A 183 20.30 17.13 26.95
C GLU A 183 19.49 17.90 25.88
N THR A 184 19.76 19.22 25.74
CA THR A 184 19.19 20.02 24.67
C THR A 184 20.14 20.02 23.47
N VAL A 185 19.63 19.57 22.33
CA VAL A 185 20.35 19.56 21.03
C VAL A 185 19.76 20.63 20.13
N SER A 186 20.61 21.48 19.57
CA SER A 186 20.16 22.57 18.69
C SER A 186 19.52 22.07 17.39
N PHE A 187 18.68 22.91 16.77
CA PHE A 187 18.09 22.63 15.46
C PHE A 187 19.15 22.23 14.43
N ASP A 188 20.24 23.02 14.32
CA ASP A 188 21.30 22.76 13.34
C ASP A 188 22.01 21.42 13.59
N ALA A 189 22.20 21.02 14.87
CA ALA A 189 22.81 19.75 15.21
C ALA A 189 21.88 18.57 14.86
N VAL A 190 20.56 18.72 15.02
CA VAL A 190 19.58 17.71 14.58
C VAL A 190 19.62 17.59 13.06
N CYS A 191 19.61 18.70 12.32
CA CYS A 191 19.71 18.69 10.86
C CYS A 191 21.02 18.04 10.38
N ALA A 192 22.14 18.31 11.06
CA ALA A 192 23.42 17.69 10.75
C ALA A 192 23.35 16.15 10.97
N ALA A 193 22.83 15.70 12.09
CA ALA A 193 22.70 14.27 12.40
C ALA A 193 21.83 13.54 11.35
N LEU A 194 20.71 14.14 10.92
CA LEU A 194 19.86 13.56 9.88
C LEU A 194 20.57 13.47 8.52
N ARG A 195 21.27 14.52 8.10
CA ARG A 195 22.06 14.52 6.86
C ARG A 195 23.17 13.48 6.91
N ASP A 196 23.96 13.45 7.99
CA ASP A 196 25.08 12.53 8.15
C ASP A 196 24.60 11.08 8.17
N ALA A 197 23.42 10.80 8.71
CA ALA A 197 22.80 9.47 8.65
C ALA A 197 22.39 9.07 7.22
N VAL A 198 21.87 9.99 6.41
CA VAL A 198 21.57 9.75 4.97
C VAL A 198 22.88 9.48 4.22
N ASP A 199 23.89 10.32 4.42
CA ASP A 199 25.18 10.16 3.76
C ASP A 199 25.83 8.82 4.12
N ALA A 200 25.75 8.40 5.39
CA ALA A 200 26.25 7.09 5.83
C ALA A 200 25.51 5.91 5.19
N HIS A 201 24.20 6.00 4.96
CA HIS A 201 23.41 4.97 4.28
C HIS A 201 23.81 4.82 2.82
N LEU A 202 24.22 5.90 2.17
CA LEU A 202 24.55 5.97 0.75
C LEU A 202 26.07 5.87 0.49
N ALA A 203 26.91 5.84 1.52
CA ALA A 203 28.36 5.83 1.40
C ALA A 203 28.92 4.58 0.71
N ASP A 204 28.32 3.41 0.96
CA ASP A 204 28.67 2.15 0.27
C ASP A 204 27.78 1.94 -0.95
N PRO A 205 28.33 1.91 -2.19
CA PRO A 205 27.51 1.79 -3.39
C PRO A 205 26.69 0.51 -3.47
N GLY A 206 27.17 -0.61 -2.90
CA GLY A 206 26.43 -1.88 -2.88
C GLY A 206 25.23 -1.81 -1.95
N ASN A 207 25.41 -1.23 -0.76
CA ASN A 207 24.33 -1.01 0.20
C ASN A 207 23.32 0.03 -0.34
N ALA A 208 23.80 1.11 -0.94
CA ALA A 208 22.95 2.13 -1.55
C ALA A 208 22.09 1.52 -2.68
N ALA A 209 22.67 0.72 -3.56
CA ALA A 209 21.94 0.07 -4.64
C ALA A 209 20.87 -0.90 -4.10
N PHE A 210 21.18 -1.63 -3.03
CA PHE A 210 20.21 -2.53 -2.37
C PHE A 210 19.08 -1.76 -1.70
N LEU A 211 19.41 -0.69 -0.95
CA LEU A 211 18.44 0.11 -0.20
C LEU A 211 17.53 0.92 -1.11
N CYS A 212 18.11 1.62 -2.08
CA CYS A 212 17.36 2.49 -2.99
C CYS A 212 16.58 1.69 -4.05
N GLY A 213 17.15 0.59 -4.55
CA GLY A 213 16.55 -0.17 -5.64
C GLY A 213 16.47 0.63 -6.95
N ALA A 214 15.66 0.14 -7.87
CA ALA A 214 15.46 0.79 -9.17
C ALA A 214 14.33 1.83 -9.12
N LEU A 215 14.43 2.87 -9.92
CA LEU A 215 13.32 3.75 -10.23
C LEU A 215 12.32 3.00 -11.12
N VAL A 216 11.04 3.09 -10.79
CA VAL A 216 9.97 2.35 -11.51
C VAL A 216 9.28 3.17 -12.58
N ASN A 217 9.48 4.48 -12.60
CA ASN A 217 9.02 5.40 -13.64
C ASN A 217 10.21 6.18 -14.18
N ASP A 218 10.20 6.45 -15.49
CA ASP A 218 11.26 7.20 -16.19
C ASP A 218 11.01 8.71 -16.22
N ASP A 219 9.93 9.20 -15.62
CA ASP A 219 9.46 10.60 -15.64
C ASP A 219 9.88 11.34 -14.37
#